data_1ac8874312aa20b4826dde49659b08d6
#
_entry.id   1ac8874312aa20b4826dde49659b08d6
#
_cell.length_a   1.000
_cell.length_b   1.000
_cell.length_c   1.000
_cell.angle_alpha   90.00
_cell.angle_beta   90.00
_cell.angle_gamma   90.00
#
_symmetry.space_group_name_H-M   'P 1'
#
loop_
_entity.id
_entity.type
_entity.pdbx_description
1 polymer ?
#
loop_
_entity_poly.entity_id
_entity_poly.type
_entity_poly.pdbx_seq_one_letter_code
_entity_poly.pdbx_strand_id
1 'polypeptide(L)'
;MTLASESLPLSGLKVLSVEFYGAGPFCTQYLSTFGADVIKIENSTQGGDFARTTGPNSLGPEDSLYFQSFNQGKRSLSLDLKDKKGKEVLHRLVAKSDVITNNLRGDKPEQLGLTYSVLKEVNPKIVCTHLS
;
A
#
# COMPACT_ATOMS: atom_id res chain seq x y z
N MET A 1 -24.89 18.19 -24.05
CA MET A 1 -25.17 17.78 -22.66
C MET A 1 -23.94 17.02 -22.19
N THR A 2 -22.99 17.72 -21.57
CA THR A 2 -21.75 17.12 -21.05
C THR A 2 -22.15 16.37 -19.77
N LEU A 3 -22.10 15.04 -19.80
CA LEU A 3 -22.20 14.24 -18.59
C LEU A 3 -21.05 14.69 -17.69
N ALA A 4 -21.35 15.33 -16.56
CA ALA A 4 -20.37 15.55 -15.52
C ALA A 4 -19.83 14.18 -15.15
N SER A 5 -18.53 13.99 -15.24
CA SER A 5 -17.90 12.76 -14.76
C SER A 5 -18.17 12.70 -13.24
N GLU A 6 -19.10 11.87 -12.83
CA GLU A 6 -19.33 11.62 -11.41
C GLU A 6 -18.01 11.14 -10.83
N SER A 7 -17.48 11.86 -9.84
CA SER A 7 -16.27 11.44 -9.15
C SER A 7 -16.59 10.17 -8.36
N LEU A 8 -15.68 9.19 -8.41
CA LEU A 8 -15.83 7.97 -7.61
C LEU A 8 -15.86 8.32 -6.11
N PRO A 9 -16.55 7.51 -5.28
CA PRO A 9 -16.79 7.83 -3.86
C PRO A 9 -15.54 8.17 -3.03
N LEU A 10 -14.39 7.61 -3.39
CA LEU A 10 -13.12 7.84 -2.69
C LEU A 10 -12.13 8.69 -3.50
N SER A 11 -12.61 9.41 -4.51
CA SER A 11 -11.77 10.31 -5.28
C SER A 11 -11.10 11.36 -4.38
N GLY A 12 -9.77 11.47 -4.48
CA GLY A 12 -8.96 12.36 -3.67
C GLY A 12 -8.40 11.75 -2.38
N LEU A 13 -8.89 10.58 -1.94
CA LEU A 13 -8.32 9.85 -0.81
C LEU A 13 -6.95 9.26 -1.22
N LYS A 14 -5.92 9.50 -0.40
CA LYS A 14 -4.55 9.00 -0.62
C LYS A 14 -4.21 7.94 0.40
N VAL A 15 -3.91 6.75 -0.09
CA VAL A 15 -3.65 5.55 0.71
C VAL A 15 -2.23 5.05 0.47
N LEU A 16 -1.48 4.85 1.53
CA LEU A 16 -0.25 4.07 1.51
C LEU A 16 -0.54 2.65 1.99
N SER A 17 0.02 1.65 1.34
CA SER A 17 -0.14 0.26 1.77
C SER A 17 1.20 -0.45 1.85
N VAL A 18 1.46 -1.11 2.98
CA VAL A 18 2.61 -1.99 3.21
C VAL A 18 2.07 -3.39 3.45
N GLU A 19 1.84 -4.11 2.37
CA GLU A 19 1.01 -5.29 2.37
C GLU A 19 1.56 -6.39 1.47
N PHE A 20 1.18 -7.64 1.78
CA PHE A 20 1.64 -8.81 1.05
C PHE A 20 0.50 -9.80 0.81
N TYR A 21 0.63 -10.55 -0.26
CA TYR A 21 -0.16 -11.73 -0.60
C TYR A 21 -1.61 -11.44 -0.95
N GLY A 22 -2.55 -11.55 0.01
CA GLY A 22 -3.99 -11.55 -0.26
C GLY A 22 -4.79 -10.53 0.53
N ALA A 23 -4.92 -10.68 1.86
CA ALA A 23 -5.91 -9.94 2.66
C ALA A 23 -5.71 -8.42 2.60
N GLY A 24 -4.50 -7.92 2.82
CA GLY A 24 -4.18 -6.50 2.69
C GLY A 24 -4.41 -6.01 1.25
N PRO A 25 -3.77 -6.65 0.24
CA PRO A 25 -3.97 -6.27 -1.16
C PRO A 25 -5.42 -6.28 -1.62
N PHE A 26 -6.23 -7.24 -1.18
CA PHE A 26 -7.66 -7.30 -1.48
C PHE A 26 -8.42 -6.10 -0.93
N CYS A 27 -8.15 -5.73 0.33
CA CYS A 27 -8.75 -4.56 0.96
C CYS A 27 -8.45 -3.27 0.16
N THR A 28 -7.16 -3.02 -0.10
CA THR A 28 -6.73 -1.78 -0.78
C THR A 28 -7.09 -1.73 -2.26
N GLN A 29 -7.32 -2.88 -2.90
CA GLN A 29 -7.88 -2.92 -4.24
C GLN A 29 -9.31 -2.34 -4.29
N TYR A 30 -10.15 -2.65 -3.31
CA TYR A 30 -11.47 -2.02 -3.22
C TYR A 30 -11.36 -0.51 -3.06
N LEU A 31 -10.44 -0.02 -2.21
CA LEU A 31 -10.21 1.42 -2.09
C LEU A 31 -9.82 2.04 -3.43
N SER A 32 -8.90 1.39 -4.16
CA SER A 32 -8.51 1.83 -5.51
C SER A 32 -9.68 1.78 -6.50
N THR A 33 -10.48 0.72 -6.49
CA THR A 33 -11.65 0.57 -7.37
C THR A 33 -12.69 1.67 -7.12
N PHE A 34 -12.81 2.13 -5.88
CA PHE A 34 -13.70 3.24 -5.53
C PHE A 34 -13.07 4.63 -5.68
N GLY A 35 -11.87 4.72 -6.26
CA GLY A 35 -11.24 5.98 -6.68
C GLY A 35 -10.14 6.52 -5.78
N ALA A 36 -9.73 5.80 -4.72
CA ALA A 36 -8.58 6.19 -3.92
C ALA A 36 -7.27 6.06 -4.72
N ASP A 37 -6.35 6.99 -4.51
CA ASP A 37 -4.98 6.92 -5.01
C ASP A 37 -4.15 6.04 -4.06
N VAL A 38 -3.96 4.78 -4.43
CA VAL A 38 -3.26 3.78 -3.60
C VAL A 38 -1.83 3.62 -4.08
N ILE A 39 -0.86 3.84 -3.17
CA ILE A 39 0.55 3.53 -3.39
C ILE A 39 0.92 2.30 -2.54
N LYS A 40 1.19 1.19 -3.20
CA LYS A 40 1.73 -0.02 -2.60
C LYS A 40 3.23 0.11 -2.44
N ILE A 41 3.71 0.02 -1.19
CA ILE A 41 5.13 0.03 -0.84
C ILE A 41 5.61 -1.41 -0.73
N GLU A 42 6.61 -1.76 -1.52
CA GLU A 42 7.19 -3.09 -1.59
C GLU A 42 8.69 -3.04 -1.26
N ASN A 43 9.21 -4.07 -0.60
CA ASN A 43 10.65 -4.15 -0.33
C ASN A 43 11.39 -4.82 -1.50
N SER A 44 12.05 -4.02 -2.32
CA SER A 44 12.83 -4.50 -3.47
C SER A 44 14.01 -5.38 -3.10
N THR A 45 14.61 -5.17 -1.91
CA THR A 45 15.76 -5.99 -1.48
C THR A 45 15.36 -7.43 -1.17
N GLN A 46 14.06 -7.71 -1.09
CA GLN A 46 13.47 -9.02 -0.84
C GLN A 46 12.59 -9.52 -2.01
N GLY A 47 12.74 -8.93 -3.21
CA GLY A 47 11.95 -9.32 -4.39
C GLY A 47 10.52 -8.81 -4.41
N GLY A 48 10.16 -7.85 -3.53
CA GLY A 48 8.81 -7.28 -3.48
C GLY A 48 7.80 -8.19 -2.79
N ASP A 49 6.55 -8.14 -3.26
CA ASP A 49 5.48 -9.02 -2.77
C ASP A 49 5.64 -10.42 -3.37
N PHE A 50 5.75 -11.44 -2.52
CA PHE A 50 5.88 -12.83 -2.97
C PHE A 50 4.65 -13.34 -3.76
N ALA A 51 3.52 -12.63 -3.71
CA ALA A 51 2.39 -12.88 -4.60
C ALA A 51 2.77 -12.78 -6.08
N ARG A 52 3.82 -12.03 -6.44
CA ARG A 52 4.32 -11.87 -7.82
C ARG A 52 4.78 -13.19 -8.45
N THR A 53 5.20 -14.14 -7.62
CA THR A 53 5.65 -15.47 -8.06
C THR A 53 4.73 -16.60 -7.60
N THR A 54 3.53 -16.24 -7.10
CA THR A 54 2.55 -17.21 -6.57
C THR A 54 1.60 -17.70 -7.65
N GLY A 55 1.27 -18.99 -7.57
CA GLY A 55 0.27 -19.64 -8.42
C GLY A 55 0.83 -20.17 -9.75
N PRO A 56 0.02 -20.93 -10.50
CA PRO A 56 0.46 -21.61 -11.71
C PRO A 56 0.56 -20.71 -12.94
N ASN A 57 -0.02 -19.51 -12.90
CA ASN A 57 -0.15 -18.62 -14.06
C ASN A 57 0.82 -17.44 -13.92
N SER A 58 2.05 -17.65 -14.38
CA SER A 58 3.03 -16.57 -14.55
C SER A 58 2.65 -15.70 -15.76
N LEU A 59 2.73 -14.38 -15.59
CA LEU A 59 2.53 -13.39 -16.66
C LEU A 59 3.87 -12.80 -17.15
N GLY A 60 4.97 -13.22 -16.54
CA GLY A 60 6.32 -12.76 -16.85
C GLY A 60 7.25 -12.86 -15.65
N PRO A 61 8.51 -12.37 -15.76
CA PRO A 61 9.38 -12.28 -14.62
C PRO A 61 8.74 -11.40 -13.53
N GLU A 62 8.69 -11.92 -12.31
CA GLU A 62 8.16 -11.19 -11.14
C GLU A 62 6.70 -10.69 -11.31
N ASP A 63 5.88 -11.42 -12.11
CA ASP A 63 4.47 -11.12 -12.28
C ASP A 63 3.63 -12.38 -12.39
N SER A 64 2.46 -12.39 -11.76
CA SER A 64 1.53 -13.51 -11.77
C SER A 64 0.08 -13.04 -11.86
N LEU A 65 -0.78 -13.92 -12.36
CA LEU A 65 -2.23 -13.65 -12.37
C LEU A 65 -2.75 -13.43 -10.94
N TYR A 66 -2.18 -14.14 -9.95
CA TYR A 66 -2.54 -13.96 -8.55
C TYR A 66 -2.23 -12.54 -8.06
N PHE A 67 -1.01 -12.04 -8.33
CA PHE A 67 -0.63 -10.66 -7.97
C PHE A 67 -1.56 -9.64 -8.65
N GLN A 68 -1.79 -9.79 -9.94
CA GLN A 68 -2.63 -8.86 -10.70
C GLN A 68 -4.09 -8.86 -10.21
N SER A 69 -4.61 -10.00 -9.73
CA SER A 69 -5.98 -10.11 -9.22
C SER A 69 -6.25 -9.23 -7.99
N PHE A 70 -5.21 -8.86 -7.23
CA PHE A 70 -5.35 -8.09 -5.99
C PHE A 70 -4.68 -6.72 -6.02
N ASN A 71 -4.07 -6.32 -7.14
CA ASN A 71 -3.28 -5.09 -7.18
C ASN A 71 -3.65 -4.14 -8.32
N GLN A 72 -4.78 -4.36 -8.98
CA GLN A 72 -5.26 -3.48 -10.05
C GLN A 72 -5.48 -2.05 -9.55
N GLY A 73 -5.10 -1.08 -10.39
CA GLY A 73 -5.29 0.34 -10.10
C GLY A 73 -4.35 0.94 -9.07
N LYS A 74 -3.48 0.15 -8.45
CA LYS A 74 -2.47 0.65 -7.51
C LYS A 74 -1.21 1.09 -8.24
N ARG A 75 -0.53 2.07 -7.66
CA ARG A 75 0.86 2.41 -8.01
C ARG A 75 1.81 1.62 -7.11
N SER A 76 2.93 1.16 -7.63
CA SER A 76 3.97 0.47 -6.87
C SER A 76 5.15 1.40 -6.60
N LEU A 77 5.68 1.33 -5.39
CA LEU A 77 6.90 2.01 -4.97
C LEU A 77 7.82 1.02 -4.27
N SER A 78 9.03 0.87 -4.80
CA SER A 78 10.07 0.07 -4.16
C SER A 78 10.79 0.86 -3.08
N LEU A 79 10.72 0.40 -1.82
CA LEU A 79 11.28 1.11 -0.69
C LEU A 79 11.68 0.15 0.43
N ASP A 80 12.94 0.24 0.89
CA ASP A 80 13.37 -0.49 2.09
C ASP A 80 13.06 0.33 3.35
N LEU A 81 12.08 -0.09 4.12
CA LEU A 81 11.67 0.56 5.37
C LEU A 81 12.61 0.27 6.55
N LYS A 82 13.62 -0.58 6.39
CA LYS A 82 14.69 -0.76 7.37
C LYS A 82 15.81 0.26 7.19
N ASP A 83 15.97 0.78 5.98
CA ASP A 83 16.95 1.83 5.68
C ASP A 83 16.45 3.20 6.16
N LYS A 84 17.39 4.04 6.65
CA LYS A 84 17.08 5.38 7.13
C LYS A 84 16.48 6.28 6.04
N LYS A 85 17.05 6.23 4.84
CA LYS A 85 16.53 7.01 3.69
C LYS A 85 15.16 6.52 3.26
N GLY A 86 14.93 5.19 3.34
CA GLY A 86 13.63 4.60 3.10
C GLY A 86 12.57 5.13 4.07
N LYS A 87 12.88 5.21 5.35
CA LYS A 87 11.99 5.82 6.35
C LYS A 87 11.76 7.32 6.11
N GLU A 88 12.77 8.07 5.71
CA GLU A 88 12.62 9.50 5.37
C GLU A 88 11.64 9.68 4.19
N VAL A 89 11.72 8.82 3.16
CA VAL A 89 10.77 8.84 2.05
C VAL A 89 9.37 8.46 2.53
N LEU A 90 9.22 7.43 3.35
CA LEU A 90 7.93 7.06 3.95
C LEU A 90 7.30 8.24 4.70
N HIS A 91 8.04 8.93 5.55
CA HIS A 91 7.54 10.09 6.30
C HIS A 91 7.07 11.22 5.37
N ARG A 92 7.79 11.48 4.27
CA ARG A 92 7.36 12.48 3.27
C ARG A 92 6.07 12.08 2.56
N LEU A 93 5.83 10.80 2.35
CA LEU A 93 4.58 10.27 1.79
C LEU A 93 3.45 10.37 2.82
N VAL A 94 3.69 9.93 4.06
CA VAL A 94 2.73 10.02 5.17
C VAL A 94 2.24 11.44 5.39
N ALA A 95 3.12 12.44 5.30
CA ALA A 95 2.76 13.86 5.43
C ALA A 95 1.72 14.32 4.38
N LYS A 96 1.55 13.57 3.29
CA LYS A 96 0.65 13.90 2.16
C LYS A 96 -0.47 12.89 1.96
N SER A 97 -0.61 11.92 2.86
CA SER A 97 -1.56 10.82 2.76
C SER A 97 -2.59 10.88 3.87
N ASP A 98 -3.74 10.27 3.63
CA ASP A 98 -4.85 10.22 4.57
C ASP A 98 -4.85 8.92 5.37
N VAL A 99 -4.43 7.83 4.74
CA VAL A 99 -4.44 6.47 5.32
C VAL A 99 -3.11 5.77 5.07
N ILE A 100 -2.66 5.02 6.06
CA ILE A 100 -1.66 3.98 5.89
C ILE A 100 -2.21 2.65 6.41
N THR A 101 -2.10 1.60 5.61
CA THR A 101 -2.56 0.26 5.99
C THR A 101 -1.44 -0.76 5.85
N ASN A 102 -1.48 -1.80 6.66
CA ASN A 102 -0.56 -2.92 6.53
C ASN A 102 -1.21 -4.24 6.99
N ASN A 103 -0.65 -5.37 6.53
CA ASN A 103 -1.02 -6.71 7.00
C ASN A 103 0.20 -7.50 7.48
N LEU A 104 1.14 -6.81 8.10
CA LEU A 104 2.36 -7.40 8.66
C LEU A 104 2.05 -8.16 9.96
N ARG A 105 2.80 -9.23 10.22
CA ARG A 105 2.58 -10.08 11.39
C ARG A 105 3.32 -9.56 12.62
N GLY A 106 2.72 -9.75 13.79
CA GLY A 106 3.32 -9.50 15.10
C GLY A 106 3.73 -8.04 15.31
N ASP A 107 4.96 -7.84 15.74
CA ASP A 107 5.56 -6.54 16.05
C ASP A 107 6.23 -5.83 14.86
N LYS A 108 6.10 -6.39 13.66
CA LYS A 108 6.69 -5.79 12.43
C LYS A 108 6.22 -4.37 12.15
N PRO A 109 4.93 -4.02 12.31
CA PRO A 109 4.49 -2.63 12.11
C PRO A 109 5.23 -1.65 13.04
N GLU A 110 5.46 -2.01 14.30
CA GLU A 110 6.20 -1.19 15.26
C GLU A 110 7.67 -1.07 14.88
N GLN A 111 8.34 -2.19 14.56
CA GLN A 111 9.75 -2.20 14.12
C GLN A 111 9.99 -1.33 12.89
N LEU A 112 9.02 -1.26 11.98
CA LEU A 112 9.10 -0.46 10.75
C LEU A 112 8.60 0.97 10.92
N GLY A 113 8.03 1.32 12.10
CA GLY A 113 7.50 2.65 12.37
C GLY A 113 6.17 2.95 11.66
N LEU A 114 5.33 1.93 11.47
CA LEU A 114 4.04 2.04 10.76
C LEU A 114 2.85 2.24 11.69
N THR A 115 3.09 2.46 12.97
CA THR A 115 2.02 2.66 13.96
C THR A 115 1.66 4.13 14.10
N TYR A 116 0.42 4.40 14.51
CA TYR A 116 -0.04 5.77 14.75
C TYR A 116 0.82 6.50 15.79
N SER A 117 1.29 5.80 16.85
CA SER A 117 2.16 6.38 17.87
C SER A 117 3.43 7.05 17.30
N VAL A 118 3.96 6.51 16.20
CA VAL A 118 5.12 7.04 15.48
C VAL A 118 4.70 8.07 14.42
N LEU A 119 3.72 7.73 13.61
CA LEU A 119 3.37 8.51 12.42
C LEU A 119 2.60 9.80 12.72
N LYS A 120 1.96 9.91 13.89
CA LYS A 120 1.27 11.13 14.34
C LYS A 120 2.20 12.35 14.46
N GLU A 121 3.49 12.13 14.69
CA GLU A 121 4.49 13.19 14.73
C GLU A 121 4.72 13.83 13.35
N VAL A 122 4.45 13.07 12.28
CA VAL A 122 4.56 13.53 10.90
C VAL A 122 3.22 14.04 10.38
N ASN A 123 2.14 13.31 10.67
CA ASN A 123 0.79 13.65 10.26
C ASN A 123 -0.21 13.22 11.34
N PRO A 124 -0.65 14.13 12.21
CA PRO A 124 -1.57 13.79 13.30
C PRO A 124 -2.98 13.38 12.81
N LYS A 125 -3.29 13.58 11.54
CA LYS A 125 -4.58 13.17 10.92
C LYS A 125 -4.52 11.82 10.23
N ILE A 126 -3.34 11.19 10.16
CA ILE A 126 -3.19 9.91 9.47
C ILE A 126 -4.03 8.80 10.12
N VAL A 127 -4.79 8.08 9.33
CA VAL A 127 -5.49 6.87 9.79
C VAL A 127 -4.57 5.67 9.58
N CYS A 128 -4.22 5.00 10.67
CA CYS A 128 -3.40 3.79 10.62
C CYS A 128 -4.27 2.56 10.82
N THR A 129 -4.28 1.64 9.85
CA THR A 129 -5.01 0.37 9.95
C THR A 129 -4.05 -0.81 9.87
N HIS A 130 -4.37 -1.85 10.60
CA HIS A 130 -3.61 -3.09 10.64
C HIS A 130 -4.54 -4.29 10.54
N LEU A 131 -4.26 -5.18 9.58
CA LEU A 131 -4.93 -6.47 9.42
C LEU A 131 -4.00 -7.56 9.96
N SER A 132 -4.41 -8.27 11.00
CA SER A 132 -3.65 -9.37 11.62
C SER A 132 -4.39 -10.69 11.52
#